data_551cb899f3902e8d806c9be5f2d83de4
#
_entry.id   551cb899f3902e8d806c9be5f2d83de4
#
_cell.length_a   1.000
_cell.length_b   1.000
_cell.length_c   1.000
_cell.angle_alpha   90.00
_cell.angle_beta   90.00
_cell.angle_gamma   90.00
#
_symmetry.space_group_name_H-M   'P 1'
#
loop_
_entity.id
_entity.type
_entity.pdbx_description
1 polymer ?
#
loop_
_entity_poly.entity_id
_entity_poly.type
_entity_poly.pdbx_seq_one_letter_code
_entity_poly.pdbx_strand_id
1 'polypeptide(L)'
;MSKYLLKFRVILFILILFTITNCWYYSVRPGTIPSGITNIAVPKIKNETAEFNLGENLTAAVISEVVSENILPLVDENAASSILYITVKSINENPHTYDETEVVKEYKISISTEFQWYDSGEKTDLMTGTISQYEIYYSDNYNNQLSPDDQIIREDALIKLKETLAEKIILKLTSDW
;
A
#
# COMPACT_ATOMS: atom_id res chain seq x y z
N MET A 1 -55.15 -30.54 3.60
CA MET A 1 -54.30 -29.66 2.78
C MET A 1 -53.57 -28.58 3.61
N SER A 2 -54.15 -27.99 4.62
CA SER A 2 -53.53 -26.90 5.44
C SER A 2 -52.24 -27.32 6.18
N LYS A 3 -52.15 -28.52 6.74
CA LYS A 3 -50.99 -29.02 7.53
C LYS A 3 -49.72 -29.21 6.67
N TYR A 4 -49.84 -29.55 5.40
CA TYR A 4 -48.68 -29.69 4.48
C TYR A 4 -48.15 -28.35 4.03
N LEU A 5 -49.01 -27.35 3.81
CA LEU A 5 -48.64 -25.99 3.51
C LEU A 5 -47.84 -25.32 4.67
N LEU A 6 -48.25 -25.59 5.90
CA LEU A 6 -47.55 -25.10 7.08
C LEU A 6 -46.17 -25.74 7.23
N LYS A 7 -46.05 -27.03 7.03
CA LYS A 7 -44.75 -27.74 7.05
C LYS A 7 -43.82 -27.25 5.95
N PHE A 8 -44.33 -27.02 4.74
CA PHE A 8 -43.56 -26.51 3.62
C PHE A 8 -43.03 -25.11 3.91
N ARG A 9 -43.84 -24.19 4.48
CA ARG A 9 -43.43 -22.87 4.89
C ARG A 9 -42.34 -22.88 5.96
N VAL A 10 -42.41 -23.78 6.94
CA VAL A 10 -41.40 -23.93 8.00
C VAL A 10 -40.08 -24.45 7.42
N ILE A 11 -40.12 -25.44 6.51
CA ILE A 11 -38.91 -25.94 5.84
C ILE A 11 -38.24 -24.85 4.99
N LEU A 12 -39.03 -24.10 4.25
CA LEU A 12 -38.52 -22.97 3.43
C LEU A 12 -37.86 -21.89 4.31
N PHE A 13 -38.47 -21.59 5.46
CA PHE A 13 -37.91 -20.62 6.41
C PHE A 13 -36.59 -21.10 7.03
N ILE A 14 -36.48 -22.37 7.36
CA ILE A 14 -35.24 -22.97 7.85
C ILE A 14 -34.16 -22.97 6.76
N LEU A 15 -34.51 -23.23 5.52
CA LEU A 15 -33.58 -23.21 4.38
C LEU A 15 -33.01 -21.80 4.13
N ILE A 16 -33.86 -20.77 4.25
CA ILE A 16 -33.45 -19.36 4.13
C ILE A 16 -32.54 -18.96 5.29
N LEU A 17 -32.83 -19.41 6.52
CA LEU A 17 -31.98 -19.15 7.69
C LEU A 17 -30.56 -19.73 7.55
N PHE A 18 -30.43 -20.90 6.90
CA PHE A 18 -29.14 -21.56 6.65
C PHE A 18 -28.29 -20.85 5.60
N THR A 19 -28.90 -20.05 4.70
CA THR A 19 -28.14 -19.32 3.68
C THR A 19 -27.53 -18.01 4.21
N ILE A 20 -28.03 -17.47 5.34
CA ILE A 20 -27.56 -16.19 5.91
C ILE A 20 -26.30 -16.39 6.79
N THR A 21 -26.02 -17.60 7.26
CA THR A 21 -24.90 -17.86 8.18
C THR A 21 -23.55 -18.06 7.49
N ASN A 22 -23.48 -18.14 6.16
CA ASN A 22 -22.23 -18.36 5.44
C ASN A 22 -21.38 -17.09 5.18
N CYS A 23 -21.89 -15.90 5.48
CA CYS A 23 -21.13 -14.66 5.28
C CYS A 23 -20.14 -14.32 6.42
N TRP A 24 -20.17 -15.00 7.55
CA TRP A 24 -19.29 -14.69 8.69
C TRP A 24 -17.92 -15.39 8.61
N TYR A 25 -17.73 -16.33 7.69
CA TYR A 25 -16.50 -17.14 7.64
C TYR A 25 -15.43 -16.61 6.69
N TYR A 26 -15.71 -15.51 5.99
CA TYR A 26 -14.69 -14.83 5.18
C TYR A 26 -14.01 -13.73 6.01
N SER A 27 -13.40 -14.11 7.11
CA SER A 27 -12.35 -13.29 7.72
C SER A 27 -11.09 -13.53 6.89
N VAL A 28 -10.73 -12.54 6.09
CA VAL A 28 -9.36 -12.44 5.56
C VAL A 28 -8.47 -12.43 6.80
N ARG A 29 -7.75 -13.51 7.03
CA ARG A 29 -6.72 -13.52 8.09
C ARG A 29 -5.66 -12.54 7.61
N PRO A 30 -5.41 -11.44 8.33
CA PRO A 30 -4.18 -10.69 8.11
C PRO A 30 -3.03 -11.69 8.33
N GLY A 31 -1.99 -11.58 7.50
CA GLY A 31 -0.79 -12.40 7.66
C GLY A 31 -0.37 -12.40 9.13
N THR A 32 0.06 -13.54 9.63
CA THR A 32 0.34 -13.69 11.06
C THR A 32 1.63 -12.92 11.38
N ILE A 33 1.55 -11.82 12.12
CA ILE A 33 2.74 -11.12 12.62
C ILE A 33 3.57 -12.11 13.45
N PRO A 34 4.90 -12.17 13.28
CA PRO A 34 5.76 -13.08 14.04
C PRO A 34 5.55 -12.97 15.55
N SER A 35 5.57 -14.10 16.22
CA SER A 35 5.43 -14.16 17.68
C SER A 35 6.55 -13.35 18.35
N GLY A 36 6.20 -12.43 19.26
CA GLY A 36 7.15 -11.54 19.92
C GLY A 36 7.13 -10.10 19.40
N ILE A 37 6.61 -9.85 18.19
CA ILE A 37 6.45 -8.51 17.66
C ILE A 37 5.13 -7.92 18.17
N THR A 38 5.23 -6.87 18.98
CA THR A 38 4.06 -6.20 19.60
C THR A 38 3.87 -4.78 19.16
N ASN A 39 4.89 -4.16 18.56
CA ASN A 39 4.85 -2.79 18.07
C ASN A 39 5.95 -2.58 16.99
N ILE A 40 5.87 -1.46 16.30
CA ILE A 40 6.78 -1.12 15.20
C ILE A 40 7.26 0.33 15.32
N ALA A 41 8.51 0.56 14.94
CA ALA A 41 9.01 1.91 14.66
C ALA A 41 9.31 2.06 13.18
N VAL A 42 9.06 3.25 12.65
CA VAL A 42 9.40 3.66 11.29
C VAL A 42 10.31 4.88 11.37
N PRO A 43 11.63 4.71 11.38
CA PRO A 43 12.57 5.81 11.34
C PRO A 43 12.45 6.62 10.05
N LYS A 44 13.06 7.82 10.05
CA LYS A 44 13.13 8.65 8.85
C LYS A 44 13.74 7.85 7.68
N ILE A 45 13.01 7.77 6.58
CA ILE A 45 13.41 7.03 5.38
C ILE A 45 14.63 7.70 4.75
N LYS A 46 15.66 6.88 4.52
CA LYS A 46 16.87 7.34 3.84
C LYS A 46 16.58 7.58 2.35
N ASN A 47 16.96 8.75 1.86
CA ASN A 47 16.84 9.08 0.44
C ASN A 47 18.24 9.15 -0.19
N GLU A 48 18.53 8.25 -1.13
CA GLU A 48 19.79 8.21 -1.90
C GLU A 48 19.65 8.89 -3.27
N THR A 49 18.53 9.58 -3.50
CA THR A 49 18.25 10.30 -4.77
C THR A 49 18.38 11.81 -4.62
N ALA A 50 18.36 12.51 -5.74
CA ALA A 50 18.38 13.97 -5.76
C ALA A 50 16.98 14.61 -5.58
N GLU A 51 15.91 13.81 -5.52
CA GLU A 51 14.54 14.34 -5.37
C GLU A 51 14.35 14.90 -3.95
N PHE A 52 14.02 16.19 -3.89
CA PHE A 52 13.92 16.92 -2.63
C PHE A 52 12.75 16.41 -1.79
N ASN A 53 12.92 16.35 -0.48
CA ASN A 53 11.91 15.91 0.50
C ASN A 53 11.29 14.52 0.27
N LEU A 54 11.77 13.72 -0.69
CA LEU A 54 11.19 12.42 -0.99
C LEU A 54 11.19 11.48 0.23
N GLY A 55 12.31 11.41 0.97
CA GLY A 55 12.41 10.60 2.17
C GLY A 55 11.44 11.02 3.27
N GLU A 56 11.27 12.32 3.51
CA GLU A 56 10.33 12.84 4.54
C GLU A 56 8.88 12.58 4.16
N ASN A 57 8.52 12.87 2.91
CA ASN A 57 7.16 12.66 2.42
C ASN A 57 6.79 11.17 2.41
N LEU A 58 7.72 10.29 2.02
CA LEU A 58 7.49 8.84 2.06
C LEU A 58 7.42 8.32 3.50
N THR A 59 8.21 8.87 4.43
CA THR A 59 8.09 8.55 5.86
C THR A 59 6.69 8.85 6.37
N ALA A 60 6.17 10.04 6.06
CA ALA A 60 4.82 10.43 6.45
C ALA A 60 3.74 9.50 5.85
N ALA A 61 3.88 9.13 4.57
CA ALA A 61 2.97 8.20 3.91
C ALA A 61 2.99 6.79 4.55
N VAL A 62 4.17 6.25 4.82
CA VAL A 62 4.32 4.92 5.47
C VAL A 62 3.77 4.94 6.90
N ILE A 63 4.02 5.99 7.69
CA ILE A 63 3.46 6.14 9.04
C ILE A 63 1.93 6.22 8.96
N SER A 64 1.38 7.00 8.04
CA SER A 64 -0.07 7.09 7.82
C SER A 64 -0.67 5.73 7.50
N GLU A 65 0.00 4.94 6.67
CA GLU A 65 -0.47 3.61 6.28
C GLU A 65 -0.41 2.61 7.45
N VAL A 66 0.67 2.58 8.23
CA VAL A 66 0.78 1.76 9.46
C VAL A 66 -0.36 2.05 10.43
N VAL A 67 -0.71 3.33 10.59
CA VAL A 67 -1.78 3.77 11.50
C VAL A 67 -3.16 3.42 10.93
N SER A 68 -3.40 3.63 9.63
CA SER A 68 -4.70 3.37 8.99
C SER A 68 -5.04 1.89 8.98
N GLU A 69 -4.10 1.02 8.69
CA GLU A 69 -4.24 -0.43 8.67
C GLU A 69 -4.26 -1.05 10.08
N ASN A 70 -3.86 -0.28 11.10
CA ASN A 70 -3.84 -0.69 12.51
C ASN A 70 -3.17 -2.06 12.76
N ILE A 71 -2.07 -2.32 12.06
CA ILE A 71 -1.37 -3.62 12.08
C ILE A 71 -0.61 -3.79 13.38
N LEU A 72 0.14 -2.77 13.77
CA LEU A 72 0.96 -2.71 14.98
C LEU A 72 0.92 -1.29 15.57
N PRO A 73 0.92 -1.13 16.90
CA PRO A 73 1.11 0.16 17.53
C PRO A 73 2.44 0.79 17.10
N LEU A 74 2.40 2.05 16.68
CA LEU A 74 3.58 2.84 16.34
C LEU A 74 4.23 3.38 17.62
N VAL A 75 5.54 3.18 17.75
CA VAL A 75 6.32 3.65 18.91
C VAL A 75 7.65 4.25 18.45
N ASP A 76 8.38 4.88 19.39
CA ASP A 76 9.72 5.36 19.13
C ASP A 76 10.72 4.19 18.95
N GLU A 77 11.76 4.39 18.16
CA GLU A 77 12.77 3.37 17.81
C GLU A 77 13.35 2.67 19.02
N ASN A 78 13.62 3.41 20.12
CA ASN A 78 14.21 2.87 21.35
C ASN A 78 13.26 1.95 22.14
N ALA A 79 11.96 2.02 21.89
CA ALA A 79 10.94 1.23 22.58
C ALA A 79 10.32 0.14 21.67
N ALA A 80 10.80 0.05 20.44
CA ALA A 80 10.22 -0.80 19.41
C ALA A 80 10.67 -2.25 19.53
N SER A 81 9.71 -3.18 19.49
CA SER A 81 9.99 -4.61 19.32
C SER A 81 10.42 -4.94 17.88
N SER A 82 9.99 -4.12 16.91
CA SER A 82 10.46 -4.22 15.53
C SER A 82 10.65 -2.85 14.89
N ILE A 83 11.55 -2.78 13.91
CA ILE A 83 11.88 -1.54 13.20
C ILE A 83 11.82 -1.78 11.70
N LEU A 84 11.12 -0.88 11.00
CA LEU A 84 11.05 -0.91 9.55
C LEU A 84 11.98 0.15 8.96
N TYR A 85 13.17 -0.26 8.55
CA TYR A 85 14.11 0.58 7.81
C TYR A 85 13.75 0.57 6.33
N ILE A 86 13.72 1.76 5.72
CA ILE A 86 13.45 1.93 4.29
C ILE A 86 14.50 2.87 3.70
N THR A 87 14.97 2.53 2.50
CA THR A 87 15.90 3.36 1.73
C THR A 87 15.36 3.54 0.31
N VAL A 88 15.15 4.78 -0.12
CA VAL A 88 14.87 5.09 -1.53
C VAL A 88 16.18 4.99 -2.32
N LYS A 89 16.24 4.05 -3.24
CA LYS A 89 17.43 3.74 -4.04
C LYS A 89 17.50 4.54 -5.32
N SER A 90 16.36 4.68 -5.99
CA SER A 90 16.32 5.42 -7.26
C SER A 90 14.94 6.03 -7.51
N ILE A 91 14.95 7.14 -8.22
CA ILE A 91 13.82 7.71 -8.92
C ILE A 91 14.21 7.86 -10.39
N ASN A 92 13.37 7.37 -11.29
CA ASN A 92 13.62 7.43 -12.72
C ASN A 92 12.39 8.00 -13.42
N GLU A 93 12.65 8.86 -14.39
CA GLU A 93 11.62 9.51 -15.18
C GLU A 93 11.98 9.38 -16.66
N ASN A 94 11.07 8.81 -17.46
CA ASN A 94 11.31 8.54 -18.86
C ASN A 94 10.06 8.85 -19.69
N PRO A 95 10.21 9.28 -20.95
CA PRO A 95 9.11 9.33 -21.90
C PRO A 95 8.39 7.97 -21.97
N HIS A 96 7.06 7.99 -21.96
CA HIS A 96 6.24 6.78 -21.98
C HIS A 96 5.45 6.63 -23.27
N THR A 97 4.76 7.67 -23.70
CA THR A 97 4.03 7.70 -24.96
C THR A 97 4.32 8.98 -25.74
N TYR A 98 4.09 8.91 -27.05
CA TYR A 98 4.25 10.01 -27.99
C TYR A 98 2.95 10.24 -28.74
N ASP A 99 2.75 11.45 -29.22
CA ASP A 99 1.67 11.77 -30.14
C ASP A 99 2.04 11.41 -31.60
N GLU A 100 1.12 11.69 -32.53
CA GLU A 100 1.31 11.42 -33.97
C GLU A 100 2.43 12.23 -34.60
N THR A 101 2.92 13.26 -33.92
CA THR A 101 4.02 14.15 -34.35
C THR A 101 5.34 13.86 -33.62
N GLU A 102 5.43 12.69 -32.95
CA GLU A 102 6.59 12.26 -32.18
C GLU A 102 6.94 13.18 -30.98
N VAL A 103 5.99 13.99 -30.51
CA VAL A 103 6.12 14.78 -29.29
C VAL A 103 5.70 13.94 -28.09
N VAL A 104 6.45 14.03 -26.98
CA VAL A 104 6.14 13.28 -25.76
C VAL A 104 4.79 13.71 -25.21
N LYS A 105 3.88 12.76 -25.11
CA LYS A 105 2.55 12.93 -24.53
C LYS A 105 2.53 12.60 -23.03
N GLU A 106 3.17 11.50 -22.66
CA GLU A 106 3.19 11.00 -21.27
C GLU A 106 4.62 10.70 -20.82
N TYR A 107 4.87 10.95 -19.55
CA TYR A 107 6.05 10.49 -18.84
C TYR A 107 5.67 9.40 -17.83
N LYS A 108 6.58 8.46 -17.61
CA LYS A 108 6.53 7.46 -16.56
C LYS A 108 7.57 7.80 -15.49
N ILE A 109 7.11 8.07 -14.27
CA ILE A 109 7.96 8.25 -13.11
C ILE A 109 7.92 6.99 -12.25
N SER A 110 9.06 6.50 -11.80
CA SER A 110 9.18 5.28 -10.98
C SER A 110 10.11 5.50 -9.81
N ILE A 111 9.75 4.93 -8.66
CA ILE A 111 10.56 4.90 -7.43
C ILE A 111 10.86 3.46 -7.08
N SER A 112 12.11 3.17 -6.71
CA SER A 112 12.56 1.90 -6.16
C SER A 112 13.08 2.10 -4.74
N THR A 113 12.58 1.27 -3.82
CA THR A 113 12.97 1.26 -2.41
C THR A 113 13.46 -0.11 -2.00
N GLU A 114 14.45 -0.13 -1.11
CA GLU A 114 14.81 -1.32 -0.32
C GLU A 114 14.21 -1.15 1.07
N PHE A 115 13.67 -2.23 1.64
CA PHE A 115 13.20 -2.25 3.01
C PHE A 115 13.79 -3.42 3.78
N GLN A 116 13.93 -3.22 5.09
CA GLN A 116 14.40 -4.19 6.06
C GLN A 116 13.47 -4.09 7.28
N TRP A 117 12.72 -5.16 7.57
CA TRP A 117 11.97 -5.26 8.81
C TRP A 117 12.77 -6.08 9.80
N TYR A 118 13.16 -5.45 10.89
CA TYR A 118 14.12 -5.95 11.86
C TYR A 118 13.47 -6.22 13.21
N ASP A 119 13.78 -7.38 13.82
CA ASP A 119 13.40 -7.72 15.19
C ASP A 119 14.44 -7.18 16.17
N SER A 120 14.04 -6.26 17.07
CA SER A 120 14.93 -5.65 18.05
C SER A 120 15.30 -6.60 19.19
N GLY A 121 14.45 -7.58 19.50
CA GLY A 121 14.66 -8.59 20.53
C GLY A 121 15.64 -9.67 20.11
N GLU A 122 15.35 -10.34 19.00
CA GLU A 122 16.17 -11.42 18.44
C GLU A 122 17.38 -10.90 17.66
N LYS A 123 17.41 -9.60 17.33
CA LYS A 123 18.46 -8.93 16.53
C LYS A 123 18.67 -9.57 15.16
N THR A 124 17.56 -9.92 14.50
CA THR A 124 17.54 -10.56 13.18
C THR A 124 16.59 -9.85 12.24
N ASP A 125 16.82 -10.02 10.95
CA ASP A 125 15.90 -9.53 9.95
C ASP A 125 14.71 -10.48 9.87
N LEU A 126 13.51 -9.94 10.05
CA LEU A 126 12.26 -10.65 9.82
C LEU A 126 12.01 -10.76 8.30
N MET A 127 12.22 -9.65 7.59
CA MET A 127 12.02 -9.58 6.15
C MET A 127 12.89 -8.49 5.54
N THR A 128 13.39 -8.75 4.34
CA THR A 128 14.06 -7.76 3.49
C THR A 128 13.52 -7.85 2.07
N GLY A 129 13.56 -6.76 1.35
CA GLY A 129 13.13 -6.80 -0.05
C GLY A 129 13.26 -5.47 -0.76
N THR A 130 12.93 -5.50 -2.05
CA THR A 130 12.86 -4.32 -2.90
C THR A 130 11.45 -4.17 -3.43
N ILE A 131 10.91 -2.97 -3.36
CA ILE A 131 9.61 -2.62 -3.93
C ILE A 131 9.81 -1.46 -4.89
N SER A 132 9.25 -1.60 -6.10
CA SER A 132 9.26 -0.54 -7.10
C SER A 132 7.83 -0.29 -7.55
N GLN A 133 7.47 0.98 -7.66
CA GLN A 133 6.18 1.42 -8.16
C GLN A 133 6.39 2.53 -9.20
N TYR A 134 5.39 2.76 -10.04
CA TYR A 134 5.41 3.84 -11.01
C TYR A 134 4.03 4.47 -11.15
N GLU A 135 4.03 5.71 -11.61
CA GLU A 135 2.86 6.44 -12.05
C GLU A 135 3.14 7.13 -13.40
N ILE A 136 2.07 7.51 -14.08
CA ILE A 136 2.14 8.20 -15.37
C ILE A 136 1.55 9.59 -15.18
N TYR A 137 2.17 10.58 -15.79
CA TYR A 137 1.66 11.94 -15.86
C TYR A 137 1.84 12.52 -17.27
N TYR A 138 1.08 13.54 -17.59
CA TYR A 138 1.12 14.17 -18.90
C TYR A 138 2.24 15.21 -19.00
N SER A 139 2.86 15.31 -20.19
CA SER A 139 3.77 16.41 -20.48
C SER A 139 3.03 17.75 -20.40
N ASP A 140 3.75 18.82 -20.13
CA ASP A 140 3.18 20.18 -20.07
C ASP A 140 2.47 20.56 -21.38
N ASN A 141 3.04 20.17 -22.52
CA ASN A 141 2.45 20.42 -23.83
C ASN A 141 1.08 19.76 -23.98
N TYR A 142 0.90 18.54 -23.45
CA TYR A 142 -0.36 17.83 -23.53
C TYR A 142 -1.36 18.31 -22.45
N ASN A 143 -0.91 18.53 -21.22
CA ASN A 143 -1.73 19.09 -20.15
C ASN A 143 -2.36 20.42 -20.54
N ASN A 144 -1.63 21.31 -21.22
CA ASN A 144 -2.15 22.59 -21.68
C ASN A 144 -3.30 22.49 -22.71
N GLN A 145 -3.54 21.31 -23.25
CA GLN A 145 -4.64 21.05 -24.20
C GLN A 145 -5.87 20.44 -23.51
N LEU A 146 -5.74 20.06 -22.25
CA LEU A 146 -6.78 19.42 -21.45
C LEU A 146 -7.54 20.42 -20.59
N SER A 147 -8.76 20.05 -20.18
CA SER A 147 -9.45 20.77 -19.12
C SER A 147 -8.71 20.60 -17.78
N PRO A 148 -8.80 21.59 -16.85
CA PRO A 148 -8.10 21.49 -15.56
C PRO A 148 -8.39 20.19 -14.78
N ASP A 149 -9.59 19.65 -14.90
CA ASP A 149 -9.99 18.42 -14.19
C ASP A 149 -9.39 17.14 -14.81
N ASP A 150 -8.92 17.21 -16.06
CA ASP A 150 -8.33 16.08 -16.79
C ASP A 150 -6.80 16.10 -16.77
N GLN A 151 -6.21 17.17 -16.24
CA GLN A 151 -4.76 17.30 -16.16
C GLN A 151 -4.19 16.35 -15.10
N ILE A 152 -3.05 15.73 -15.42
CA ILE A 152 -2.25 14.94 -14.47
C ILE A 152 -0.84 15.48 -14.53
N ILE A 153 -0.47 16.24 -13.52
CA ILE A 153 0.85 16.84 -13.43
C ILE A 153 1.83 15.94 -12.65
N ARG A 154 3.12 16.21 -12.80
CA ARG A 154 4.19 15.45 -12.14
C ARG A 154 4.01 15.36 -10.62
N GLU A 155 3.58 16.43 -9.98
CA GLU A 155 3.40 16.49 -8.53
C GLU A 155 2.28 15.53 -8.05
N ASP A 156 1.15 15.49 -8.76
CA ASP A 156 0.03 14.57 -8.45
C ASP A 156 0.47 13.11 -8.61
N ALA A 157 1.22 12.81 -9.68
CA ALA A 157 1.78 11.49 -9.89
C ALA A 157 2.77 11.09 -8.78
N LEU A 158 3.59 12.02 -8.30
CA LEU A 158 4.50 11.79 -7.16
C LEU A 158 3.75 11.56 -5.84
N ILE A 159 2.66 12.29 -5.58
CA ILE A 159 1.83 12.09 -4.39
C ILE A 159 1.26 10.68 -4.41
N LYS A 160 0.59 10.32 -5.49
CA LYS A 160 -0.03 8.99 -5.66
C LYS A 160 1.01 7.86 -5.61
N LEU A 161 2.17 8.05 -6.24
CA LEU A 161 3.26 7.08 -6.24
C LEU A 161 3.79 6.80 -4.83
N LYS A 162 3.94 7.83 -3.98
CA LYS A 162 4.36 7.67 -2.57
C LYS A 162 3.32 6.91 -1.76
N GLU A 163 2.03 7.22 -1.95
CA GLU A 163 0.91 6.53 -1.28
C GLU A 163 0.85 5.06 -1.68
N THR A 164 0.85 4.77 -2.98
CA THR A 164 0.85 3.39 -3.49
C THR A 164 2.09 2.61 -3.03
N LEU A 165 3.25 3.26 -2.96
CA LEU A 165 4.48 2.63 -2.49
C LEU A 165 4.39 2.29 -0.99
N ALA A 166 3.85 3.20 -0.16
CA ALA A 166 3.62 2.97 1.26
C ALA A 166 2.66 1.78 1.47
N GLU A 167 1.51 1.78 0.78
CA GLU A 167 0.56 0.66 0.79
C GLU A 167 1.24 -0.67 0.44
N LYS A 168 2.03 -0.71 -0.64
CA LYS A 168 2.71 -1.94 -1.07
C LYS A 168 3.76 -2.43 -0.08
N ILE A 169 4.49 -1.52 0.58
CA ILE A 169 5.44 -1.88 1.64
C ILE A 169 4.68 -2.53 2.80
N ILE A 170 3.61 -1.91 3.29
CA ILE A 170 2.83 -2.40 4.42
C ILE A 170 2.11 -3.72 4.07
N LEU A 171 1.53 -3.81 2.88
CA LEU A 171 0.93 -5.05 2.40
C LEU A 171 1.95 -6.19 2.35
N LYS A 172 3.20 -5.92 1.95
CA LYS A 172 4.26 -6.91 1.91
C LYS A 172 4.60 -7.47 3.29
N LEU A 173 4.62 -6.60 4.32
CA LEU A 173 4.86 -7.02 5.71
C LEU A 173 3.75 -7.92 6.26
N THR A 174 2.54 -7.83 5.73
CA THR A 174 1.37 -8.54 6.25
C THR A 174 0.96 -9.76 5.42
N SER A 175 1.47 -9.90 4.19
CA SER A 175 1.01 -10.96 3.26
C SER A 175 1.89 -12.20 3.22
N ASP A 176 3.12 -12.13 3.66
CA ASP A 176 4.12 -13.19 3.48
C ASP A 176 4.31 -14.09 4.73
N TRP A 177 3.38 -14.06 5.69
CA TRP A 177 3.41 -14.86 6.92
C TRP A 177 2.27 -15.87 7.00
#